data_bf691d5677bd1f560b7aeabac3d2df4f
#
_entry.id   bf691d5677bd1f560b7aeabac3d2df4f
#
_cell.length_a   1.000
_cell.length_b   1.000
_cell.length_c   1.000
_cell.angle_alpha   90.00
_cell.angle_beta   90.00
_cell.angle_gamma   90.00
#
_symmetry.space_group_name_H-M   'P 1'
#
loop_
_entity.id
_entity.type
_entity.pdbx_description
1 polymer ?
#
loop_
_entity_poly.entity_id
_entity_poly.type
_entity_poly.pdbx_seq_one_letter_code
_entity_poly.pdbx_strand_id
1 'polypeptide(L)'
;YQVLSWKNNARSRKTGFELMFATQMQKFSMMINGNWWNEKTWGAPDIDGLGTTHGFWGMLVGELKLKNDQKISMYSHHSSPMKITTGTIKPFRRMDLTYKKEVNPKFNFTIKLKDVFDTGGFSITTNQAVEYASNLYMIENLEAESRRDNRTLSVNFEYKFGSFQKKKYKREKDKGYGGDGGGMDMSY
;
A
#
# COMPACT_ATOMS: atom_id res chain seq x y z
N TYR A 1 -8.93 -10.87 -37.60
CA TYR A 1 -9.65 -10.72 -36.31
C TYR A 1 -8.74 -11.12 -35.20
N GLN A 2 -8.51 -10.23 -34.21
CA GLN A 2 -7.88 -10.58 -32.96
C GLN A 2 -8.92 -11.18 -32.02
N VAL A 3 -8.77 -12.43 -31.65
CA VAL A 3 -9.65 -13.10 -30.68
C VAL A 3 -8.92 -13.12 -29.33
N LEU A 4 -9.44 -12.37 -28.38
CA LEU A 4 -9.02 -12.45 -26.99
C LEU A 4 -9.81 -13.56 -26.30
N SER A 5 -9.11 -14.60 -25.85
CA SER A 5 -9.69 -15.71 -25.09
C SER A 5 -8.92 -15.94 -23.79
N TRP A 6 -9.63 -16.42 -22.77
CA TRP A 6 -9.04 -16.79 -21.49
C TRP A 6 -8.77 -18.28 -21.47
N LYS A 7 -7.55 -18.68 -21.16
CA LYS A 7 -7.15 -20.08 -21.03
C LYS A 7 -6.37 -20.28 -19.72
N ASN A 8 -6.71 -21.31 -18.97
CA ASN A 8 -5.93 -21.71 -17.79
C ASN A 8 -4.66 -22.46 -18.24
N ASN A 9 -3.56 -21.72 -18.31
CA ASN A 9 -2.29 -22.29 -18.83
C ASN A 9 -1.31 -22.71 -17.74
N ALA A 10 -1.55 -22.33 -16.46
CA ALA A 10 -0.59 -22.60 -15.40
C ALA A 10 -1.27 -22.90 -14.06
N ARG A 11 -0.51 -23.57 -13.19
CA ARG A 11 -0.84 -23.76 -11.77
C ARG A 11 0.23 -23.04 -10.95
N SER A 12 -0.17 -22.41 -9.85
CA SER A 12 0.78 -21.83 -8.92
C SER A 12 0.52 -22.30 -7.49
N ARG A 13 1.58 -22.39 -6.71
CA ARG A 13 1.53 -22.61 -5.27
C ARG A 13 2.30 -21.49 -4.59
N LYS A 14 1.62 -20.73 -3.77
CA LYS A 14 2.19 -19.67 -2.95
C LYS A 14 2.32 -20.13 -1.50
N THR A 15 3.51 -19.99 -0.94
CA THR A 15 3.81 -20.33 0.46
C THR A 15 4.57 -19.16 1.07
N GLY A 16 4.16 -18.68 2.24
CA GLY A 16 4.80 -17.54 2.86
C GLY A 16 4.40 -17.38 4.32
N PHE A 17 4.84 -16.29 4.90
CA PHE A 17 4.43 -15.89 6.23
C PHE A 17 4.07 -14.39 6.25
N GLU A 18 3.18 -14.05 7.14
CA GLU A 18 2.76 -12.69 7.41
C GLU A 18 3.16 -12.31 8.82
N LEU A 19 3.69 -11.09 8.97
CA LEU A 19 4.01 -10.49 10.25
C LEU A 19 3.16 -9.23 10.42
N MET A 20 2.43 -9.16 11.52
CA MET A 20 1.73 -7.95 11.94
C MET A 20 2.18 -7.60 13.35
N PHE A 21 2.63 -6.39 13.52
CA PHE A 21 3.01 -5.83 14.82
C PHE A 21 2.36 -4.46 14.98
N ALA A 22 1.70 -4.25 16.11
CA ALA A 22 1.12 -2.96 16.46
C ALA A 22 1.44 -2.62 17.91
N THR A 23 1.79 -1.37 18.13
CA THR A 23 2.01 -0.83 19.49
C THR A 23 1.41 0.56 19.62
N GLN A 24 0.86 0.85 20.79
CA GLN A 24 0.32 2.14 21.12
C GLN A 24 0.77 2.56 22.52
N MET A 25 1.50 3.65 22.57
CA MET A 25 1.95 4.31 23.79
C MET A 25 1.33 5.70 23.89
N GLN A 26 1.51 6.40 25.02
CA GLN A 26 0.93 7.74 25.20
C GLN A 26 1.30 8.73 24.09
N LYS A 27 2.57 8.69 23.66
CA LYS A 27 3.11 9.65 22.67
C LYS A 27 3.45 9.03 21.32
N PHE A 28 3.43 7.72 21.22
CA PHE A 28 3.88 7.02 20.04
C PHE A 28 2.94 5.87 19.72
N SER A 29 2.58 5.73 18.47
CA SER A 29 1.93 4.53 17.95
C SER A 29 2.61 4.08 16.65
N MET A 30 2.68 2.79 16.45
CA MET A 30 3.28 2.20 15.26
C MET A 30 2.57 0.91 14.89
N MET A 31 2.39 0.71 13.61
CA MET A 31 1.93 -0.53 13.02
C MET A 31 2.89 -0.92 11.89
N ILE A 32 3.36 -2.15 11.94
CA ILE A 32 4.15 -2.78 10.89
C ILE A 32 3.35 -3.96 10.39
N ASN A 33 3.20 -4.05 9.09
CA ASN A 33 2.66 -5.23 8.43
C ASN A 33 3.62 -5.63 7.31
N GLY A 34 3.95 -6.90 7.24
CA GLY A 34 4.85 -7.46 6.24
C GLY A 34 4.41 -8.84 5.82
N ASN A 35 4.52 -9.10 4.54
CA ASN A 35 4.23 -10.40 3.95
C ASN A 35 5.40 -10.81 3.08
N TRP A 36 5.90 -11.99 3.29
CA TRP A 36 6.96 -12.58 2.49
C TRP A 36 6.49 -13.93 1.95
N TRP A 37 6.73 -14.21 0.66
CA TRP A 37 6.28 -15.44 0.04
C TRP A 37 7.25 -15.97 -1.02
N ASN A 38 7.12 -17.28 -1.23
CA ASN A 38 7.63 -17.98 -2.38
C ASN A 38 6.45 -18.42 -3.24
N GLU A 39 6.54 -18.23 -4.52
CA GLU A 39 5.56 -18.72 -5.48
C GLU A 39 6.25 -19.60 -6.51
N LYS A 40 5.78 -20.83 -6.61
CA LYS A 40 6.22 -21.78 -7.62
C LYS A 40 5.11 -21.93 -8.66
N THR A 41 5.44 -21.66 -9.90
CA THR A 41 4.52 -21.79 -11.03
C THR A 41 4.99 -22.90 -11.95
N TRP A 42 4.05 -23.72 -12.43
CA TRP A 42 4.31 -24.83 -13.36
C TRP A 42 3.12 -25.06 -14.28
N GLY A 43 3.35 -25.79 -15.38
CA GLY A 43 2.31 -26.19 -16.35
C GLY A 43 2.03 -25.18 -17.45
N ALA A 44 2.85 -24.14 -17.59
CA ALA A 44 2.81 -23.24 -18.73
C ALA A 44 4.03 -23.51 -19.61
N PRO A 45 3.89 -24.28 -20.70
CA PRO A 45 5.03 -24.72 -21.51
C PRO A 45 5.78 -23.57 -22.21
N ASP A 46 5.15 -22.45 -22.42
CA ASP A 46 5.69 -21.34 -23.21
C ASP A 46 6.17 -20.13 -22.36
N ILE A 47 6.21 -20.29 -21.03
CA ILE A 47 6.59 -19.19 -20.13
C ILE A 47 7.90 -19.57 -19.44
N ASP A 48 9.00 -19.41 -20.17
CA ASP A 48 10.33 -19.52 -19.62
C ASP A 48 10.55 -18.49 -18.50
N GLY A 49 10.90 -18.98 -17.32
CA GLY A 49 11.38 -18.14 -16.24
C GLY A 49 10.44 -17.85 -15.09
N LEU A 50 9.21 -18.36 -15.08
CA LEU A 50 8.36 -18.23 -13.90
C LEU A 50 8.81 -19.11 -12.73
N GLY A 51 9.35 -20.28 -12.92
CA GLY A 51 9.95 -21.14 -11.90
C GLY A 51 9.50 -20.84 -10.45
N THR A 52 10.46 -20.64 -9.60
CA THR A 52 10.23 -20.16 -8.22
C THR A 52 10.56 -18.68 -8.14
N THR A 53 9.59 -17.89 -7.72
CA THR A 53 9.75 -16.44 -7.47
C THR A 53 9.60 -16.16 -5.98
N HIS A 54 10.30 -15.13 -5.52
CA HIS A 54 10.23 -14.66 -4.14
C HIS A 54 9.63 -13.26 -4.16
N GLY A 55 8.74 -12.98 -3.23
CA GLY A 55 8.13 -11.66 -3.08
C GLY A 55 8.13 -11.19 -1.64
N PHE A 56 8.15 -9.89 -1.48
CA PHE A 56 8.03 -9.21 -0.21
C PHE A 56 7.11 -7.99 -0.40
N TRP A 57 6.26 -7.78 0.58
CA TRP A 57 5.45 -6.57 0.72
C TRP A 57 5.50 -6.12 2.17
N GLY A 58 5.65 -4.83 2.39
CA GLY A 58 5.69 -4.26 3.73
C GLY A 58 5.07 -2.89 3.81
N MET A 59 4.42 -2.63 4.94
CA MET A 59 3.81 -1.36 5.29
C MET A 59 4.21 -0.97 6.71
N LEU A 60 4.55 0.30 6.89
CA LEU A 60 4.82 0.92 8.18
C LEU A 60 3.95 2.15 8.32
N VAL A 61 3.18 2.21 9.39
CA VAL A 61 2.44 3.40 9.81
C VAL A 61 2.96 3.80 11.17
N GLY A 62 3.33 5.06 11.34
CA GLY A 62 3.84 5.59 12.61
C GLY A 62 3.22 6.93 12.92
N GLU A 63 2.98 7.19 14.19
CA GLU A 63 2.50 8.46 14.69
C GLU A 63 3.26 8.85 15.96
N LEU A 64 3.74 10.09 16.00
CA LEU A 64 4.40 10.67 17.16
C LEU A 64 3.65 11.94 17.59
N LYS A 65 3.14 11.92 18.81
CA LYS A 65 2.53 13.10 19.45
C LYS A 65 3.63 13.90 20.13
N LEU A 66 3.74 15.14 19.72
CA LEU A 66 4.68 16.12 20.29
C LEU A 66 3.97 17.00 21.34
N LYS A 67 4.72 17.90 21.95
CA LYS A 67 4.16 18.93 22.85
C LYS A 67 3.31 19.93 22.08
N ASN A 68 2.43 20.65 22.77
CA ASN A 68 1.61 21.74 22.21
C ASN A 68 0.71 21.27 21.05
N ASP A 69 0.03 20.13 21.21
CA ASP A 69 -0.96 19.58 20.28
C ASP A 69 -0.43 19.41 18.86
N GLN A 70 0.84 19.03 18.75
CA GLN A 70 1.49 18.72 17.49
C GLN A 70 1.57 17.19 17.30
N LYS A 71 1.55 16.77 16.04
CA LYS A 71 1.61 15.38 15.64
C LYS A 71 2.37 15.22 14.34
N ILE A 72 3.25 14.23 14.30
CA ILE A 72 3.90 13.78 13.07
C ILE A 72 3.42 12.37 12.80
N SER A 73 2.99 12.13 11.56
CA SER A 73 2.62 10.78 11.11
C SER A 73 3.43 10.42 9.87
N MET A 74 3.79 9.15 9.79
CA MET A 74 4.52 8.57 8.68
C MET A 74 3.76 7.37 8.15
N TYR A 75 3.66 7.28 6.84
CA TYR A 75 3.23 6.08 6.12
C TYR A 75 4.33 5.66 5.16
N SER A 76 4.70 4.40 5.17
CA SER A 76 5.65 3.85 4.22
C SER A 76 5.14 2.52 3.69
N HIS A 77 5.28 2.33 2.39
CA HIS A 77 4.96 1.09 1.70
C HIS A 77 6.12 0.68 0.80
N HIS A 78 6.46 -0.60 0.85
CA HIS A 78 7.50 -1.18 0.01
C HIS A 78 7.04 -2.54 -0.52
N SER A 79 7.24 -2.78 -1.81
CA SER A 79 7.10 -4.12 -2.40
C SER A 79 8.32 -4.45 -3.26
N SER A 80 8.71 -5.73 -3.24
CA SER A 80 9.71 -6.26 -4.16
C SER A 80 9.18 -6.31 -5.59
N PRO A 81 10.05 -6.48 -6.60
CA PRO A 81 9.62 -6.83 -7.94
C PRO A 81 8.77 -8.11 -7.90
N MET A 82 7.77 -8.19 -8.75
CA MET A 82 6.92 -9.37 -8.87
C MET A 82 6.88 -9.86 -10.32
N LYS A 83 7.27 -11.09 -10.53
CA LYS A 83 7.14 -11.74 -11.83
C LYS A 83 5.68 -12.17 -12.03
N ILE A 84 5.17 -11.88 -13.21
CA ILE A 84 3.84 -12.30 -13.68
C ILE A 84 4.01 -13.08 -14.99
N THR A 85 2.98 -13.76 -15.44
CA THR A 85 3.01 -14.58 -16.67
C THR A 85 3.46 -13.82 -17.89
N THR A 86 3.17 -12.55 -17.98
CA THR A 86 3.46 -11.69 -19.14
C THR A 86 4.64 -10.76 -18.94
N GLY A 87 5.32 -10.80 -17.75
CA GLY A 87 6.43 -9.89 -17.52
C GLY A 87 6.81 -9.72 -16.06
N THR A 88 7.21 -8.51 -15.72
CA THR A 88 7.64 -8.15 -14.35
C THR A 88 7.05 -6.81 -13.94
N ILE A 89 6.44 -6.79 -12.78
CA ILE A 89 6.07 -5.55 -12.08
C ILE A 89 7.29 -5.06 -11.32
N LYS A 90 7.70 -3.82 -11.54
CA LYS A 90 8.84 -3.21 -10.86
C LYS A 90 8.55 -3.01 -9.35
N PRO A 91 9.59 -2.92 -8.51
CA PRO A 91 9.41 -2.68 -7.08
C PRO A 91 8.70 -1.34 -6.85
N PHE A 92 7.77 -1.33 -5.92
CA PHE A 92 7.08 -0.12 -5.51
C PHE A 92 7.60 0.35 -4.15
N ARG A 93 7.86 1.64 -4.03
CA ARG A 93 8.27 2.27 -2.77
C ARG A 93 7.55 3.61 -2.65
N ARG A 94 7.00 3.86 -1.50
CA ARG A 94 6.38 5.15 -1.22
C ARG A 94 6.52 5.48 0.26
N MET A 95 6.78 6.75 0.55
CA MET A 95 6.77 7.29 1.89
C MET A 95 6.05 8.63 1.92
N ASP A 96 5.07 8.76 2.79
CA ASP A 96 4.34 9.99 3.06
C ASP A 96 4.67 10.47 4.48
N LEU A 97 4.85 11.77 4.65
CA LEU A 97 5.00 12.42 5.94
C LEU A 97 3.88 13.44 6.13
N THR A 98 3.32 13.48 7.32
CA THR A 98 2.27 14.43 7.67
C THR A 98 2.62 15.09 9.01
N TYR A 99 2.60 16.41 9.03
CA TYR A 99 2.67 17.20 10.24
C TYR A 99 1.32 17.88 10.46
N LYS A 100 0.75 17.71 11.66
CA LYS A 100 -0.49 18.37 12.07
C LYS A 100 -0.25 19.17 13.35
N LYS A 101 -0.81 20.37 13.43
CA LYS A 101 -0.83 21.19 14.63
C LYS A 101 -2.25 21.71 14.89
N GLU A 102 -2.75 21.46 16.09
CA GLU A 102 -3.95 22.13 16.61
C GLU A 102 -3.51 23.41 17.31
N VAL A 103 -3.76 24.56 16.67
CA VAL A 103 -3.39 25.88 17.22
C VAL A 103 -4.32 26.26 18.36
N ASN A 104 -5.60 25.93 18.19
CA ASN A 104 -6.65 26.07 19.21
C ASN A 104 -7.81 25.10 18.86
N PRO A 105 -8.82 24.94 19.73
CA PRO A 105 -9.94 24.01 19.48
C PRO A 105 -10.72 24.23 18.19
N LYS A 106 -10.63 25.45 17.61
CA LYS A 106 -11.33 25.83 16.38
C LYS A 106 -10.45 25.81 15.15
N PHE A 107 -9.13 25.86 15.31
CA PHE A 107 -8.21 25.99 14.18
C PHE A 107 -7.09 24.98 14.23
N ASN A 108 -6.95 24.23 13.17
CA ASN A 108 -5.80 23.37 12.95
C ASN A 108 -5.24 23.53 11.52
N PHE A 109 -3.97 23.19 11.35
CA PHE A 109 -3.40 23.07 10.03
C PHE A 109 -2.63 21.75 9.90
N THR A 110 -2.56 21.28 8.68
CA THR A 110 -1.87 20.04 8.31
C THR A 110 -0.99 20.28 7.10
N ILE A 111 0.28 19.88 7.21
CA ILE A 111 1.22 19.88 6.11
C ILE A 111 1.46 18.41 5.76
N LYS A 112 1.25 18.02 4.52
CA LYS A 112 1.47 16.67 4.03
C LYS A 112 2.43 16.68 2.85
N LEU A 113 3.53 15.94 2.98
CA LEU A 113 4.46 15.64 1.92
C LEU A 113 4.23 14.18 1.51
N LYS A 114 3.63 14.01 0.34
CA LYS A 114 3.42 12.69 -0.28
C LYS A 114 4.65 12.32 -1.10
N ASP A 115 4.95 11.03 -1.10
CA ASP A 115 6.02 10.44 -1.88
C ASP A 115 7.35 11.18 -1.73
N VAL A 116 7.85 11.23 -0.49
CA VAL A 116 9.08 11.97 -0.10
C VAL A 116 10.26 11.71 -1.02
N PHE A 117 10.39 10.47 -1.49
CA PHE A 117 11.51 10.04 -2.34
C PHE A 117 11.24 10.12 -3.84
N ASP A 118 10.00 10.50 -4.25
CA ASP A 118 9.57 10.51 -5.65
C ASP A 118 9.74 9.14 -6.34
N THR A 119 9.39 8.09 -5.63
CA THR A 119 9.54 6.70 -6.06
C THR A 119 8.20 5.96 -6.19
N GLY A 120 7.09 6.64 -5.88
CA GLY A 120 5.74 6.11 -5.98
C GLY A 120 5.25 6.09 -7.41
N GLY A 121 5.46 4.98 -8.08
CA GLY A 121 4.94 4.72 -9.42
C GLY A 121 4.70 3.24 -9.60
N PHE A 122 3.80 2.90 -10.50
CA PHE A 122 3.60 1.53 -10.94
C PHE A 122 4.23 1.38 -12.32
N SER A 123 5.12 0.41 -12.48
CA SER A 123 5.72 0.11 -13.77
C SER A 123 5.67 -1.40 -14.00
N ILE A 124 5.28 -1.75 -15.19
CA ILE A 124 5.22 -3.12 -15.68
C ILE A 124 6.04 -3.23 -16.97
N THR A 125 6.88 -4.24 -17.04
CA THR A 125 7.59 -4.60 -18.26
C THR A 125 7.07 -5.94 -18.73
N THR A 126 6.54 -6.02 -19.94
CA THR A 126 6.06 -7.27 -20.51
C THR A 126 6.95 -7.69 -21.68
N ASN A 127 7.22 -8.98 -21.74
CA ASN A 127 7.93 -9.61 -22.86
C ASN A 127 7.01 -10.71 -23.40
N GLN A 128 6.50 -10.52 -24.59
CA GLN A 128 5.65 -11.51 -25.26
C GLN A 128 6.26 -11.92 -26.58
N ALA A 129 6.34 -13.24 -26.80
CA ALA A 129 6.59 -13.79 -28.11
C ALA A 129 5.25 -13.87 -28.86
N VAL A 130 5.10 -13.09 -29.91
CA VAL A 130 3.91 -13.10 -30.77
C VAL A 130 4.27 -13.81 -32.07
N GLU A 131 3.53 -14.87 -32.42
CA GLU A 131 3.70 -15.54 -33.70
C GLU A 131 3.17 -14.62 -34.82
N TYR A 132 4.07 -14.20 -35.69
CA TYR A 132 3.76 -13.28 -36.80
C TYR A 132 3.40 -14.06 -38.09
N ALA A 133 4.04 -15.22 -38.31
CA ALA A 133 3.77 -16.15 -39.40
C ALA A 133 4.22 -17.54 -38.97
N SER A 134 3.84 -18.58 -39.70
CA SER A 134 4.22 -19.96 -39.38
C SER A 134 5.71 -20.08 -39.08
N ASN A 135 6.04 -20.36 -37.80
CA ASN A 135 7.38 -20.45 -37.24
C ASN A 135 8.19 -19.13 -37.18
N LEU A 136 7.58 -17.96 -37.38
CA LEU A 136 8.22 -16.68 -37.20
C LEU A 136 7.63 -15.96 -35.97
N TYR A 137 8.46 -15.80 -34.94
CA TYR A 137 8.08 -15.15 -33.69
C TYR A 137 8.70 -13.76 -33.60
N MET A 138 7.91 -12.77 -33.22
CA MET A 138 8.36 -11.44 -32.87
C MET A 138 8.31 -11.31 -31.35
N ILE A 139 9.39 -10.83 -30.74
CA ILE A 139 9.40 -10.49 -29.31
C ILE A 139 8.92 -9.05 -29.16
N GLU A 140 7.76 -8.89 -28.56
CA GLU A 140 7.23 -7.58 -28.22
C GLU A 140 7.58 -7.24 -26.77
N ASN A 141 8.34 -6.18 -26.59
CA ASN A 141 8.68 -5.63 -25.29
C ASN A 141 7.86 -4.37 -25.06
N LEU A 142 6.95 -4.41 -24.12
CA LEU A 142 6.18 -3.24 -23.70
C LEU A 142 6.58 -2.84 -22.29
N GLU A 143 6.96 -1.58 -22.10
CA GLU A 143 7.13 -0.97 -20.79
C GLU A 143 6.01 0.05 -20.58
N ALA A 144 5.17 -0.21 -19.59
CA ALA A 144 4.12 0.71 -19.18
C ALA A 144 4.44 1.26 -17.80
N GLU A 145 4.49 2.58 -17.69
CA GLU A 145 4.71 3.29 -16.44
C GLU A 145 3.51 4.19 -16.13
N SER A 146 2.99 4.08 -14.93
CA SER A 146 1.93 4.94 -14.43
C SER A 146 2.41 5.64 -13.16
N ARG A 147 2.64 6.95 -13.26
CA ARG A 147 2.93 7.83 -12.13
C ARG A 147 1.72 8.73 -11.90
N ARG A 148 0.85 8.36 -10.97
CA ARG A 148 -0.35 9.15 -10.69
C ARG A 148 -0.07 10.38 -9.84
N ASP A 149 0.84 10.27 -8.90
CA ASP A 149 1.13 11.33 -7.94
C ASP A 149 2.64 11.43 -7.78
N ASN A 150 3.24 12.39 -8.43
CA ASN A 150 4.61 12.80 -8.15
C ASN A 150 4.67 13.39 -6.73
N ARG A 151 5.89 13.63 -6.23
CA ARG A 151 6.08 14.31 -4.95
C ARG A 151 5.16 15.51 -4.83
N THR A 152 4.27 15.49 -3.85
CA THR A 152 3.26 16.52 -3.66
C THR A 152 3.34 17.07 -2.24
N LEU A 153 3.47 18.39 -2.14
CA LEU A 153 3.33 19.11 -0.89
C LEU A 153 1.92 19.73 -0.84
N SER A 154 1.16 19.40 0.20
CA SER A 154 -0.14 19.98 0.44
C SER A 154 -0.21 20.61 1.81
N VAL A 155 -0.88 21.76 1.90
CA VAL A 155 -1.16 22.47 3.14
C VAL A 155 -2.67 22.61 3.25
N ASN A 156 -3.22 22.14 4.36
CA ASN A 156 -4.64 22.24 4.66
C ASN A 156 -4.87 23.03 5.93
N PHE A 157 -5.82 23.96 5.88
CA PHE A 157 -6.28 24.73 7.03
C PHE A 157 -7.73 24.36 7.31
N GLU A 158 -8.02 23.98 8.54
CA GLU A 158 -9.37 23.67 9.00
C GLU A 158 -9.79 24.64 10.08
N TYR A 159 -10.90 25.33 9.87
CA TYR A 159 -11.51 26.19 10.85
C TYR A 159 -12.94 25.75 11.17
N LYS A 160 -13.23 25.52 12.46
CA LYS A 160 -14.53 25.07 12.94
C LYS A 160 -15.35 26.27 13.41
N PHE A 161 -16.43 26.57 12.69
CA PHE A 161 -17.38 27.60 13.05
C PHE A 161 -18.39 27.10 14.10
N GLY A 162 -18.85 28.00 14.98
CA GLY A 162 -19.85 27.68 15.99
C GLY A 162 -19.29 27.22 17.34
N SER A 163 -20.19 26.99 18.29
CA SER A 163 -19.87 26.48 19.62
C SER A 163 -19.90 24.94 19.61
N PHE A 164 -18.75 24.31 19.48
CA PHE A 164 -18.63 22.86 19.67
C PHE A 164 -18.55 22.54 21.16
N GLN A 165 -19.67 22.17 21.76
CA GLN A 165 -19.60 21.43 23.01
C GLN A 165 -19.07 20.04 22.69
N LYS A 166 -17.88 19.69 23.20
CA LYS A 166 -17.42 18.29 23.21
C LYS A 166 -18.51 17.48 23.92
N LYS A 167 -19.30 16.72 23.19
CA LYS A 167 -20.16 15.72 23.82
C LYS A 167 -19.25 14.81 24.64
N LYS A 168 -19.25 14.98 25.96
CA LYS A 168 -18.70 13.98 26.87
C LYS A 168 -19.55 12.74 26.68
N TYR A 169 -19.10 11.79 25.87
CA TYR A 169 -19.62 10.43 25.94
C TYR A 169 -19.32 9.94 27.36
N LYS A 170 -20.30 10.04 28.26
CA LYS A 170 -20.32 9.19 29.43
C LYS A 170 -20.39 7.76 28.88
N ARG A 171 -19.28 7.03 28.96
CA ARG A 171 -19.35 5.58 28.91
C ARG A 171 -20.25 5.19 30.07
N GLU A 172 -21.51 4.92 29.81
CA GLU A 172 -22.30 4.11 30.72
C GLU A 172 -21.52 2.79 30.85
N LYS A 173 -21.20 2.45 32.09
CA LYS A 173 -20.69 1.13 32.42
C LYS A 173 -21.85 0.18 32.20
N ASP A 174 -21.99 -0.32 30.99
CA ASP A 174 -22.82 -1.48 30.73
C ASP A 174 -22.22 -2.66 31.50
N LYS A 175 -22.95 -3.06 32.49
CA LYS A 175 -22.76 -4.34 33.18
C LYS A 175 -23.14 -5.44 32.19
N GLY A 176 -22.13 -6.19 31.75
CA GLY A 176 -22.36 -7.58 31.42
C GLY A 176 -22.67 -7.88 29.95
N TYR A 177 -21.86 -8.63 29.46
CA TYR A 177 -21.87 -9.73 28.48
C TYR A 177 -20.86 -9.52 27.34
N GLY A 178 -20.07 -10.54 27.23
CA GLY A 178 -18.88 -10.62 26.42
C GLY A 178 -19.12 -10.52 24.92
N GLY A 179 -18.04 -10.32 24.23
CA GLY A 179 -17.94 -10.55 22.78
C GLY A 179 -17.58 -9.32 21.99
N ASP A 180 -16.29 -9.20 21.72
CA ASP A 180 -15.82 -9.16 20.37
C ASP A 180 -15.76 -7.82 19.61
N GLY A 181 -14.60 -7.63 18.99
CA GLY A 181 -14.48 -6.95 17.72
C GLY A 181 -14.30 -5.43 17.77
N GLY A 182 -13.15 -4.96 18.25
CA GLY A 182 -12.73 -3.58 18.00
C GLY A 182 -12.44 -3.34 16.52
N GLY A 183 -13.43 -2.92 15.75
CA GLY A 183 -13.23 -2.40 14.41
C GLY A 183 -12.42 -1.09 14.47
N MET A 184 -11.25 -1.07 13.85
CA MET A 184 -10.51 0.16 13.59
C MET A 184 -11.28 0.95 12.53
N ASP A 185 -11.79 2.13 12.90
CA ASP A 185 -12.31 3.10 11.96
C ASP A 185 -11.13 3.75 11.20
N MET A 186 -10.90 3.27 9.98
CA MET A 186 -9.94 3.85 9.05
C MET A 186 -10.68 4.83 8.13
N SER A 187 -11.04 6.00 8.63
CA SER A 187 -11.44 7.11 7.78
C SER A 187 -10.20 7.84 7.26
N TYR A 188 -10.01 7.72 5.98
CA TYR A 188 -8.97 8.41 5.20
C TYR A 188 -9.31 9.86 4.92
#